data_11c10f7e07c15bf30ec7acef39607601
#
_entry.id   11c10f7e07c15bf30ec7acef39607601
#
_cell.length_a   1.000
_cell.length_b   1.000
_cell.length_c   1.000
_cell.angle_alpha   90.00
_cell.angle_beta   90.00
_cell.angle_gamma   90.00
#
_symmetry.space_group_name_H-M   'P 1'
#
loop_
_entity.id
_entity.type
_entity.pdbx_description
1 polymer ?
#
loop_
_entity_poly.entity_id
_entity_poly.type
_entity_poly.pdbx_seq_one_letter_code
_entity_poly.pdbx_strand_id
1 'polypeptide(L)'
;MAGVRLQLPTVPSPRTDGRITRSKLPYRESMSTWLRRQTKAGAARAGIMVSRLDEESRRYIAVNHNDSVPLPAGAEDFLRRDNPRLVELEAAYDALAIPAAAHTQWRPSFLRKNLAMSWFRGDNAYVWQIRQLGRATRLRMYLAMLDVLERDDLRLAEKLEEDGLFGAWTFEFGDRPSVSRDLLDSINEINYLDDQMGLTSIDELRVLDIGAGYGRLAHRMSAGLPNLAAYDCIDGVATSTFLCEYYTRFRQVPESVRVIRLDRHEELGERYDVAVNIHSFSECSIDAIRWWLDRIAERQIPWLLIVPNTPDELRSTELDGSMLPFRQDVLDRGYELVDTRPIHQSDELRELIDLHDQFYLFRRTGI
;
A
#
# COMPACT_ATOMS: atom_id res chain seq x y z
N MET A 1 21.07 -28.22 35.26
CA MET A 1 20.76 -29.37 34.41
C MET A 1 19.79 -30.28 35.14
N ALA A 2 18.56 -30.27 34.78
CA ALA A 2 17.57 -31.26 35.19
C ALA A 2 16.54 -31.34 34.04
N GLY A 3 16.63 -32.45 33.30
CA GLY A 3 15.72 -32.71 32.16
C GLY A 3 14.38 -33.21 32.68
N VAL A 4 13.29 -32.54 32.25
CA VAL A 4 11.94 -33.00 32.46
C VAL A 4 11.55 -33.87 31.29
N ARG A 5 11.40 -35.20 31.53
CA ARG A 5 10.80 -36.15 30.61
C ARG A 5 9.26 -36.04 30.74
N LEU A 6 8.60 -35.65 29.66
CA LEU A 6 7.16 -35.78 29.53
C LEU A 6 6.82 -37.25 29.20
N GLN A 7 6.08 -37.89 30.11
CA GLN A 7 5.46 -39.20 29.85
C GLN A 7 4.11 -38.99 29.15
N LEU A 8 3.97 -39.61 27.97
CA LEU A 8 2.68 -39.71 27.26
C LEU A 8 1.81 -40.79 27.92
N PRO A 9 0.50 -40.57 28.05
CA PRO A 9 -0.42 -41.56 28.61
C PRO A 9 -0.65 -42.71 27.61
N THR A 10 -0.61 -43.94 28.16
CA THR A 10 -0.88 -45.19 27.45
C THR A 10 -2.39 -45.30 27.17
N VAL A 11 -2.75 -45.54 25.90
CA VAL A 11 -4.10 -45.85 25.43
C VAL A 11 -4.42 -47.32 25.73
N PRO A 12 -5.55 -47.65 26.37
CA PRO A 12 -5.94 -49.05 26.59
C PRO A 12 -6.52 -49.66 25.30
N SER A 13 -6.15 -50.93 25.04
CA SER A 13 -6.65 -51.72 23.90
C SER A 13 -8.13 -52.05 24.06
N PRO A 14 -8.90 -52.07 22.94
CA PRO A 14 -10.34 -52.44 23.03
C PRO A 14 -10.54 -53.94 23.15
N ARG A 15 -11.38 -54.32 24.10
CA ARG A 15 -11.95 -55.68 24.24
C ARG A 15 -12.89 -55.96 23.06
N THR A 16 -12.68 -57.10 22.42
CA THR A 16 -13.55 -57.65 21.37
C THR A 16 -14.78 -58.25 22.07
N ASP A 17 -15.93 -57.60 21.95
CA ASP A 17 -17.22 -58.24 22.15
C ASP A 17 -17.95 -58.31 20.82
N GLY A 18 -18.18 -59.56 20.36
CA GLY A 18 -18.82 -59.86 19.11
C GLY A 18 -20.33 -59.59 19.17
N ARG A 19 -20.75 -58.49 18.47
CA ARG A 19 -22.15 -58.38 17.99
C ARG A 19 -22.09 -57.99 16.53
N ILE A 20 -22.57 -58.90 15.70
CA ILE A 20 -22.86 -58.69 14.26
C ILE A 20 -23.92 -57.56 14.19
N THR A 21 -23.48 -56.38 13.81
CA THR A 21 -24.38 -55.28 13.47
C THR A 21 -24.56 -55.17 11.95
N ARG A 22 -25.80 -55.13 11.55
CA ARG A 22 -26.36 -55.01 10.19
C ARG A 22 -25.51 -54.14 9.30
N SER A 23 -25.16 -54.66 8.11
CA SER A 23 -24.54 -53.91 7.02
C SER A 23 -25.28 -52.63 6.74
N LYS A 24 -24.63 -51.48 6.99
CA LYS A 24 -25.09 -50.21 6.47
C LYS A 24 -24.96 -50.28 4.96
N LEU A 25 -26.06 -50.20 4.25
CA LEU A 25 -26.12 -49.98 2.82
C LEU A 25 -25.21 -48.76 2.47
N PRO A 26 -24.41 -48.78 1.40
CA PRO A 26 -23.59 -47.67 1.03
C PRO A 26 -24.48 -46.45 0.78
N TYR A 27 -24.14 -45.35 1.44
CA TYR A 27 -24.78 -44.07 1.24
C TYR A 27 -24.72 -43.71 -0.23
N ARG A 28 -25.88 -43.78 -0.94
CA ARG A 28 -25.95 -43.36 -2.36
C ARG A 28 -25.66 -41.83 -2.37
N GLU A 29 -24.44 -41.50 -2.78
CA GLU A 29 -24.05 -40.14 -3.05
C GLU A 29 -25.04 -39.55 -4.08
N SER A 30 -25.61 -38.36 -3.78
CA SER A 30 -26.52 -37.73 -4.75
C SER A 30 -25.75 -37.40 -6.05
N MET A 31 -26.44 -37.48 -7.19
CA MET A 31 -25.84 -37.15 -8.50
C MET A 31 -25.19 -35.77 -8.51
N SER A 32 -25.77 -34.82 -7.77
CA SER A 32 -25.22 -33.46 -7.60
C SER A 32 -23.89 -33.44 -6.83
N THR A 33 -23.76 -34.29 -5.79
CA THR A 33 -22.51 -34.42 -5.01
C THR A 33 -21.42 -35.10 -5.84
N TRP A 34 -21.77 -36.13 -6.58
CA TRP A 34 -20.86 -36.84 -7.49
C TRP A 34 -20.34 -35.88 -8.60
N LEU A 35 -21.25 -35.15 -9.29
CA LEU A 35 -20.89 -34.16 -10.30
C LEU A 35 -19.93 -33.09 -9.75
N ARG A 36 -20.25 -32.53 -8.58
CA ARG A 36 -19.36 -31.55 -7.92
C ARG A 36 -17.96 -32.11 -7.63
N ARG A 37 -17.88 -33.37 -7.22
CA ARG A 37 -16.59 -34.04 -6.95
C ARG A 37 -15.78 -34.23 -8.23
N GLN A 38 -16.45 -34.66 -9.33
CA GLN A 38 -15.79 -34.79 -10.63
C GLN A 38 -15.31 -33.44 -11.19
N THR A 39 -16.12 -32.39 -11.07
CA THR A 39 -15.74 -31.05 -11.51
C THR A 39 -14.51 -30.55 -10.73
N LYS A 40 -14.50 -30.73 -9.40
CA LYS A 40 -13.34 -30.36 -8.57
C LYS A 40 -12.08 -31.16 -8.94
N ALA A 41 -12.22 -32.47 -9.16
CA ALA A 41 -11.11 -33.32 -9.54
C ALA A 41 -10.55 -32.96 -10.93
N GLY A 42 -11.42 -32.66 -11.89
CA GLY A 42 -11.03 -32.20 -13.23
C GLY A 42 -10.30 -30.85 -13.18
N ALA A 43 -10.84 -29.89 -12.43
CA ALA A 43 -10.22 -28.58 -12.23
C ALA A 43 -8.84 -28.70 -11.53
N ALA A 44 -8.73 -29.54 -10.49
CA ALA A 44 -7.48 -29.76 -9.78
C ALA A 44 -6.38 -30.35 -10.69
N ARG A 45 -6.73 -31.25 -11.63
CA ARG A 45 -5.78 -31.76 -12.63
C ARG A 45 -5.29 -30.68 -13.60
N ALA A 46 -6.09 -29.65 -13.82
CA ALA A 46 -5.72 -28.49 -14.64
C ALA A 46 -5.05 -27.36 -13.79
N GLY A 47 -4.70 -27.62 -12.53
CA GLY A 47 -4.13 -26.61 -11.63
C GLY A 47 -5.15 -25.58 -11.13
N ILE A 48 -6.45 -25.84 -11.29
CA ILE A 48 -7.53 -24.91 -10.92
C ILE A 48 -8.20 -25.39 -9.63
N MET A 49 -8.25 -24.52 -8.62
CA MET A 49 -9.02 -24.77 -7.39
C MET A 49 -10.47 -24.26 -7.56
N VAL A 50 -11.45 -25.15 -7.39
CA VAL A 50 -12.87 -24.78 -7.39
C VAL A 50 -13.42 -24.85 -5.97
N SER A 51 -13.81 -23.72 -5.41
CA SER A 51 -14.45 -23.62 -4.11
C SER A 51 -15.78 -22.86 -4.18
N ARG A 52 -16.67 -23.12 -3.22
CA ARG A 52 -17.87 -22.30 -3.06
C ARG A 52 -17.47 -21.03 -2.31
N LEU A 53 -17.73 -19.88 -2.92
CA LEU A 53 -17.53 -18.60 -2.26
C LEU A 53 -18.66 -18.37 -1.25
N ASP A 54 -18.33 -17.90 -0.05
CA ASP A 54 -19.26 -17.28 0.87
C ASP A 54 -19.65 -15.87 0.40
N GLU A 55 -20.51 -15.20 1.12
CA GLU A 55 -21.02 -13.89 0.76
C GLU A 55 -19.91 -12.82 0.81
N GLU A 56 -19.09 -12.84 1.85
CA GLU A 56 -17.95 -11.93 2.02
C GLU A 56 -16.95 -12.07 0.86
N SER A 57 -16.55 -13.30 0.54
CA SER A 57 -15.65 -13.56 -0.59
C SER A 57 -16.22 -13.13 -1.93
N ARG A 58 -17.55 -13.27 -2.12
CA ARG A 58 -18.21 -12.78 -3.34
C ARG A 58 -18.16 -11.27 -3.43
N ARG A 59 -18.33 -10.56 -2.32
CA ARG A 59 -18.24 -9.11 -2.25
C ARG A 59 -16.84 -8.62 -2.60
N TYR A 60 -15.78 -9.20 -2.03
CA TYR A 60 -14.39 -8.83 -2.34
C TYR A 60 -14.03 -8.99 -3.84
N ILE A 61 -14.67 -9.94 -4.54
CA ILE A 61 -14.40 -10.17 -5.97
C ILE A 61 -15.25 -9.26 -6.86
N ALA A 62 -16.47 -8.92 -6.42
CA ALA A 62 -17.47 -8.26 -7.26
C ALA A 62 -17.25 -6.74 -7.40
N VAL A 63 -16.65 -6.10 -6.42
CA VAL A 63 -16.52 -4.62 -6.36
C VAL A 63 -15.09 -4.20 -6.05
N ASN A 64 -14.69 -3.05 -6.59
CA ASN A 64 -13.34 -2.51 -6.42
C ASN A 64 -13.18 -1.60 -5.20
N HIS A 65 -14.24 -1.36 -4.44
CA HIS A 65 -14.22 -0.50 -3.27
C HIS A 65 -15.19 -1.03 -2.21
N ASN A 66 -14.95 -0.65 -0.97
CA ASN A 66 -15.86 -0.96 0.12
C ASN A 66 -16.95 0.12 0.17
N ASP A 67 -18.16 -0.25 -0.26
CA ASP A 67 -19.36 0.59 -0.23
C ASP A 67 -20.20 0.48 1.06
N SER A 68 -19.70 -0.28 2.07
CA SER A 68 -20.39 -0.41 3.36
C SER A 68 -20.31 0.85 4.22
N VAL A 69 -19.27 1.67 3.98
CA VAL A 69 -19.13 2.99 4.59
C VAL A 69 -19.57 4.03 3.54
N PRO A 70 -20.64 4.80 3.80
CA PRO A 70 -21.13 5.77 2.84
C PRO A 70 -20.12 6.90 2.62
N LEU A 71 -20.13 7.47 1.43
CA LEU A 71 -19.32 8.66 1.14
C LEU A 71 -19.73 9.83 2.03
N PRO A 72 -18.78 10.69 2.44
CA PRO A 72 -19.11 11.95 3.09
C PRO A 72 -20.04 12.80 2.24
N ALA A 73 -20.91 13.58 2.91
CA ALA A 73 -21.85 14.46 2.21
C ALA A 73 -21.13 15.42 1.25
N GLY A 74 -21.59 15.50 0.01
CA GLY A 74 -21.01 16.33 -1.05
C GLY A 74 -19.74 15.78 -1.69
N ALA A 75 -19.18 14.65 -1.20
CA ALA A 75 -17.96 14.07 -1.79
C ALA A 75 -18.16 13.64 -3.26
N GLU A 76 -19.28 12.99 -3.56
CA GLU A 76 -19.57 12.51 -4.90
C GLU A 76 -19.77 13.67 -5.91
N ASP A 77 -20.36 14.78 -5.44
CA ASP A 77 -20.54 15.99 -6.27
C ASP A 77 -19.23 16.75 -6.50
N PHE A 78 -18.31 16.71 -5.55
CA PHE A 78 -17.02 17.38 -5.65
C PHE A 78 -15.98 16.54 -6.41
N LEU A 79 -15.88 15.26 -6.12
CA LEU A 79 -14.87 14.34 -6.66
C LEU A 79 -15.27 13.84 -8.05
N ARG A 80 -15.46 14.76 -8.98
CA ARG A 80 -15.80 14.48 -10.37
C ARG A 80 -14.71 14.95 -11.31
N ARG A 81 -14.62 14.30 -12.48
CA ARG A 81 -13.60 14.62 -13.48
C ARG A 81 -13.82 15.96 -14.17
N ASP A 82 -15.05 16.47 -14.15
CA ASP A 82 -15.43 17.77 -14.68
C ASP A 82 -15.39 18.88 -13.60
N ASN A 83 -14.85 18.61 -12.43
CA ASN A 83 -14.67 19.64 -11.41
C ASN A 83 -13.76 20.75 -11.96
N PRO A 84 -14.17 22.04 -11.88
CA PRO A 84 -13.38 23.15 -12.40
C PRO A 84 -11.95 23.22 -11.86
N ARG A 85 -11.75 22.82 -10.61
CA ARG A 85 -10.40 22.77 -10.02
C ARG A 85 -9.51 21.71 -10.67
N LEU A 86 -10.04 20.52 -10.94
CA LEU A 86 -9.29 19.48 -11.64
C LEU A 86 -8.96 19.90 -13.06
N VAL A 87 -9.93 20.47 -13.78
CA VAL A 87 -9.72 20.98 -15.16
C VAL A 87 -8.65 22.06 -15.20
N GLU A 88 -8.64 22.98 -14.21
CA GLU A 88 -7.59 24.00 -14.06
C GLU A 88 -6.21 23.36 -13.86
N LEU A 89 -6.09 22.35 -12.95
CA LEU A 89 -4.84 21.67 -12.70
C LEU A 89 -4.34 20.89 -13.93
N GLU A 90 -5.23 20.17 -14.62
CA GLU A 90 -4.87 19.44 -15.86
C GLU A 90 -4.33 20.41 -16.90
N ALA A 91 -5.01 21.53 -17.14
CA ALA A 91 -4.57 22.54 -18.12
C ALA A 91 -3.21 23.16 -17.74
N ALA A 92 -2.98 23.43 -16.44
CA ALA A 92 -1.71 23.95 -15.97
C ALA A 92 -0.57 22.96 -16.13
N TYR A 93 -0.80 21.66 -15.85
CA TYR A 93 0.21 20.61 -15.94
C TYR A 93 0.52 20.25 -17.40
N ASP A 94 -0.48 20.21 -18.27
CA ASP A 94 -0.31 19.97 -19.72
C ASP A 94 0.51 21.07 -20.39
N ALA A 95 0.53 22.29 -19.83
CA ALA A 95 1.32 23.40 -20.33
C ALA A 95 2.81 23.34 -19.91
N LEU A 96 3.18 22.43 -19.00
CA LEU A 96 4.55 22.34 -18.49
C LEU A 96 5.46 21.56 -19.46
N ALA A 97 6.59 22.17 -19.81
CA ALA A 97 7.63 21.54 -20.62
C ALA A 97 8.73 20.93 -19.73
N ILE A 98 8.34 20.19 -18.67
CA ILE A 98 9.27 19.52 -17.76
C ILE A 98 9.04 18.00 -17.76
N PRO A 99 10.11 17.20 -17.56
CA PRO A 99 9.99 15.74 -17.59
C PRO A 99 8.98 15.17 -16.59
N ALA A 100 8.85 15.78 -15.41
CA ALA A 100 7.92 15.33 -14.37
C ALA A 100 6.44 15.43 -14.77
N ALA A 101 6.08 16.24 -15.76
CA ALA A 101 4.73 16.34 -16.31
C ALA A 101 4.45 15.33 -17.43
N ALA A 102 5.48 14.60 -17.91
CA ALA A 102 5.37 13.64 -19.00
C ALA A 102 5.04 12.24 -18.46
N HIS A 103 3.75 11.84 -18.52
CA HIS A 103 3.30 10.58 -17.95
C HIS A 103 3.52 9.39 -18.89
N THR A 104 4.13 8.34 -18.38
CA THR A 104 4.21 7.03 -19.04
C THR A 104 3.04 6.14 -18.67
N GLN A 105 2.75 5.94 -17.40
CA GLN A 105 1.65 5.14 -16.90
C GLN A 105 0.38 5.96 -16.63
N TRP A 106 0.48 7.07 -15.92
CA TRP A 106 -0.66 7.86 -15.40
C TRP A 106 -1.35 8.75 -16.44
N ARG A 107 -1.54 8.22 -17.65
CA ARG A 107 -2.24 8.91 -18.74
C ARG A 107 -3.74 9.00 -18.47
N PRO A 108 -4.47 9.97 -19.08
CA PRO A 108 -5.91 10.12 -18.89
C PRO A 108 -6.72 8.86 -19.15
N SER A 109 -6.30 8.01 -20.12
CA SER A 109 -6.95 6.73 -20.42
C SER A 109 -6.78 5.71 -19.28
N PHE A 110 -5.60 5.66 -18.66
CA PHE A 110 -5.33 4.80 -17.51
C PHE A 110 -6.15 5.23 -16.29
N LEU A 111 -6.14 6.53 -15.98
CA LEU A 111 -6.90 7.11 -14.87
C LEU A 111 -8.41 6.86 -15.01
N ARG A 112 -8.96 7.05 -16.24
CA ARG A 112 -10.39 6.79 -16.48
C ARG A 112 -10.79 5.35 -16.24
N LYS A 113 -9.88 4.41 -16.51
CA LYS A 113 -10.13 2.97 -16.36
C LYS A 113 -9.94 2.48 -14.92
N ASN A 114 -8.92 3.00 -14.24
CA ASN A 114 -8.39 2.40 -13.01
C ASN A 114 -8.61 3.24 -11.75
N LEU A 115 -9.26 4.41 -11.85
CA LEU A 115 -9.52 5.27 -10.70
C LEU A 115 -10.97 5.74 -10.67
N ALA A 116 -11.71 5.31 -9.66
CA ALA A 116 -13.01 5.87 -9.29
C ALA A 116 -12.77 7.04 -8.33
N MET A 117 -13.07 8.28 -8.78
CA MET A 117 -12.70 9.51 -8.07
C MET A 117 -13.20 9.57 -6.63
N SER A 118 -14.46 9.19 -6.37
CA SER A 118 -15.06 9.23 -5.03
C SER A 118 -14.64 8.06 -4.16
N TRP A 119 -14.10 6.99 -4.76
CA TRP A 119 -13.68 5.76 -4.10
C TRP A 119 -12.18 5.53 -4.21
N PHE A 120 -11.40 6.63 -4.15
CA PHE A 120 -9.96 6.64 -4.45
C PHE A 120 -9.10 5.83 -3.46
N ARG A 121 -9.63 5.45 -2.30
CA ARG A 121 -8.97 4.54 -1.35
C ARG A 121 -9.38 3.07 -1.53
N GLY A 122 -10.22 2.77 -2.52
CA GLY A 122 -10.54 1.40 -2.90
C GLY A 122 -9.39 0.71 -3.65
N ASP A 123 -9.68 -0.48 -4.20
CA ASP A 123 -8.74 -1.21 -5.05
C ASP A 123 -8.66 -0.55 -6.43
N ASN A 124 -7.61 0.21 -6.64
CA ASN A 124 -7.43 1.07 -7.81
C ASN A 124 -5.95 1.34 -8.09
N ALA A 125 -5.69 2.39 -8.87
CA ALA A 125 -4.33 2.76 -9.28
C ALA A 125 -3.40 3.15 -8.13
N TYR A 126 -3.90 3.66 -6.99
CA TYR A 126 -3.05 4.06 -5.86
C TYR A 126 -2.71 2.91 -4.93
N VAL A 127 -3.67 2.03 -4.66
CA VAL A 127 -3.48 0.95 -3.69
C VAL A 127 -4.10 -0.33 -4.23
N TRP A 128 -3.27 -1.32 -4.49
CA TRP A 128 -3.75 -2.67 -4.71
C TRP A 128 -4.23 -3.26 -3.38
N GLN A 129 -5.50 -3.53 -3.28
CA GLN A 129 -6.08 -4.17 -2.10
C GLN A 129 -5.96 -5.68 -2.22
N ILE A 130 -5.54 -6.37 -1.16
CA ILE A 130 -5.34 -7.84 -1.10
C ILE A 130 -6.65 -8.64 -1.30
N ARG A 131 -7.71 -8.03 -1.79
CA ARG A 131 -9.07 -8.57 -1.89
C ARG A 131 -9.25 -9.73 -2.88
N GLN A 132 -8.42 -9.80 -3.92
CA GLN A 132 -8.57 -10.82 -4.98
C GLN A 132 -8.35 -12.25 -4.49
N LEU A 133 -7.93 -12.41 -3.26
CA LEU A 133 -7.57 -13.69 -2.66
C LEU A 133 -8.76 -14.43 -2.00
N GLY A 134 -9.98 -13.92 -2.17
CA GLY A 134 -11.22 -14.57 -1.76
C GLY A 134 -11.25 -14.88 -0.26
N ARG A 135 -11.65 -16.09 0.11
CA ARG A 135 -11.77 -16.53 1.53
C ARG A 135 -10.52 -16.33 2.36
N ALA A 136 -9.35 -16.28 1.74
CA ALA A 136 -8.09 -16.07 2.42
C ALA A 136 -7.79 -14.59 2.70
N THR A 137 -8.53 -13.64 2.10
CA THR A 137 -8.26 -12.20 2.23
C THR A 137 -8.17 -11.78 3.70
N ARG A 138 -9.18 -12.12 4.50
CA ARG A 138 -9.21 -11.78 5.93
C ARG A 138 -8.05 -12.39 6.71
N LEU A 139 -7.68 -13.66 6.45
CA LEU A 139 -6.53 -14.30 7.08
C LEU A 139 -5.22 -13.63 6.67
N ARG A 140 -5.06 -13.30 5.41
CA ARG A 140 -3.87 -12.63 4.89
C ARG A 140 -3.70 -11.24 5.50
N MET A 141 -4.78 -10.46 5.57
CA MET A 141 -4.77 -9.17 6.26
C MET A 141 -4.46 -9.29 7.76
N TYR A 142 -4.95 -10.36 8.42
CA TYR A 142 -4.60 -10.63 9.80
C TYR A 142 -3.10 -10.90 9.99
N LEU A 143 -2.51 -11.71 9.12
CA LEU A 143 -1.07 -12.02 9.18
C LEU A 143 -0.22 -10.79 8.83
N ALA A 144 -0.60 -10.01 7.81
CA ALA A 144 0.06 -8.75 7.49
C ALA A 144 -0.01 -7.75 8.66
N MET A 145 -1.17 -7.66 9.31
CA MET A 145 -1.33 -6.85 10.53
C MET A 145 -0.39 -7.31 11.64
N LEU A 146 -0.29 -8.61 11.90
CA LEU A 146 0.60 -9.12 12.96
C LEU A 146 2.06 -8.79 12.67
N ASP A 147 2.52 -8.97 11.42
CA ASP A 147 3.88 -8.67 11.00
C ASP A 147 4.21 -7.17 11.15
N VAL A 148 3.27 -6.29 10.83
CA VAL A 148 3.46 -4.84 11.01
C VAL A 148 3.46 -4.46 12.49
N LEU A 149 2.50 -4.98 13.28
CA LEU A 149 2.38 -4.65 14.70
C LEU A 149 3.54 -5.17 15.55
N GLU A 150 4.23 -6.22 15.13
CA GLU A 150 5.45 -6.71 15.79
C GLU A 150 6.59 -5.68 15.75
N ARG A 151 6.54 -4.75 14.79
CA ARG A 151 7.54 -3.72 14.56
C ARG A 151 7.00 -2.30 14.75
N ASP A 152 5.80 -2.17 15.34
CA ASP A 152 5.19 -0.86 15.62
C ASP A 152 5.68 -0.29 16.95
N ASP A 153 6.99 0.00 17.03
CA ASP A 153 7.64 0.55 18.22
C ASP A 153 7.08 1.92 18.62
N LEU A 154 6.61 2.69 17.64
CA LEU A 154 5.96 3.98 17.87
C LEU A 154 4.50 3.85 18.33
N ARG A 155 3.95 2.63 18.37
CA ARG A 155 2.55 2.35 18.73
C ARG A 155 1.56 3.15 17.89
N LEU A 156 1.83 3.26 16.59
CA LEU A 156 1.00 4.02 15.67
C LEU A 156 -0.37 3.39 15.46
N ALA A 157 -0.47 2.06 15.54
CA ALA A 157 -1.74 1.37 15.46
C ALA A 157 -2.74 1.74 16.59
N GLU A 158 -2.24 2.30 17.70
CA GLU A 158 -3.08 2.79 18.80
C GLU A 158 -3.44 4.27 18.64
N LYS A 159 -2.67 5.01 17.85
CA LYS A 159 -2.80 6.46 17.65
C LYS A 159 -3.58 6.82 16.37
N LEU A 160 -3.47 5.98 15.35
CA LEU A 160 -4.02 6.22 14.02
C LEU A 160 -5.34 5.47 13.84
N GLU A 161 -6.38 6.18 13.45
CA GLU A 161 -7.70 5.62 13.22
C GLU A 161 -7.93 5.25 11.75
N GLU A 162 -8.66 4.16 11.51
CA GLU A 162 -9.12 3.76 10.18
C GLU A 162 -10.64 3.71 10.13
N ASP A 163 -11.23 4.55 9.28
CA ASP A 163 -12.68 4.73 9.17
C ASP A 163 -13.33 4.09 7.94
N GLY A 164 -12.54 3.55 7.02
CA GLY A 164 -13.03 2.92 5.81
C GLY A 164 -13.63 3.87 4.77
N LEU A 165 -13.57 5.19 4.98
CA LEU A 165 -14.11 6.17 4.05
C LEU A 165 -13.41 6.12 2.69
N PHE A 166 -14.11 6.59 1.65
CA PHE A 166 -13.63 6.63 0.25
C PHE A 166 -13.28 5.26 -0.32
N GLY A 167 -13.93 4.20 0.20
CA GLY A 167 -13.84 2.86 -0.34
C GLY A 167 -12.72 1.98 0.18
N ALA A 168 -11.99 2.41 1.22
CA ALA A 168 -10.96 1.58 1.84
C ALA A 168 -11.56 0.28 2.39
N TRP A 169 -10.90 -0.85 2.10
CA TRP A 169 -11.26 -2.14 2.67
C TRP A 169 -10.70 -2.23 4.09
N THR A 170 -11.60 -2.31 5.06
CA THR A 170 -11.28 -2.38 6.49
C THR A 170 -11.54 -3.76 7.05
N PHE A 171 -10.73 -4.14 8.05
CA PHE A 171 -10.78 -5.43 8.71
C PHE A 171 -10.71 -5.25 10.22
N GLU A 172 -11.62 -5.93 10.93
CA GLU A 172 -11.67 -5.95 12.38
C GLU A 172 -11.23 -7.33 12.90
N PHE A 173 -10.35 -7.36 13.88
CA PHE A 173 -9.80 -8.59 14.45
C PHE A 173 -9.89 -8.59 15.97
N GLY A 174 -10.96 -9.20 16.51
CA GLY A 174 -11.23 -9.22 17.95
C GLY A 174 -11.49 -7.81 18.49
N ASP A 175 -10.81 -7.45 19.57
CA ASP A 175 -10.95 -6.14 20.24
C ASP A 175 -9.93 -5.09 19.71
N ARG A 176 -9.26 -5.38 18.59
CA ARG A 176 -8.28 -4.48 17.99
C ARG A 176 -8.97 -3.40 17.17
N PRO A 177 -8.35 -2.21 17.02
CA PRO A 177 -8.82 -1.19 16.08
C PRO A 177 -8.94 -1.73 14.66
N SER A 178 -9.84 -1.15 13.88
CA SER A 178 -9.98 -1.46 12.47
C SER A 178 -8.71 -1.13 11.70
N VAL A 179 -8.31 -2.00 10.78
CA VAL A 179 -7.13 -1.81 9.94
C VAL A 179 -7.49 -1.87 8.46
N SER A 180 -6.74 -1.15 7.65
CA SER A 180 -6.72 -1.26 6.19
C SER A 180 -5.29 -1.51 5.71
N ARG A 181 -5.12 -1.86 4.46
CA ARG A 181 -3.79 -1.90 3.86
C ARG A 181 -3.12 -0.53 3.93
N ASP A 182 -3.83 0.55 3.58
CA ASP A 182 -3.35 1.93 3.64
C ASP A 182 -2.75 2.29 5.01
N LEU A 183 -3.44 1.89 6.09
CA LEU A 183 -2.98 2.15 7.45
C LEU A 183 -1.74 1.33 7.78
N LEU A 184 -1.75 0.03 7.47
CA LEU A 184 -0.63 -0.86 7.76
C LEU A 184 0.64 -0.46 7.00
N ASP A 185 0.51 -0.11 5.72
CA ASP A 185 1.63 0.39 4.90
C ASP A 185 2.22 1.67 5.55
N SER A 186 1.37 2.62 5.96
CA SER A 186 1.84 3.86 6.60
C SER A 186 2.53 3.61 7.94
N ILE A 187 1.99 2.72 8.79
CA ILE A 187 2.61 2.34 10.06
C ILE A 187 4.00 1.75 9.81
N ASN A 188 4.10 0.85 8.84
CA ASN A 188 5.35 0.19 8.49
C ASN A 188 6.41 1.19 7.95
N GLU A 189 6.01 2.08 7.05
CA GLU A 189 6.86 3.12 6.47
C GLU A 189 7.40 4.10 7.54
N ILE A 190 6.54 4.55 8.45
CA ILE A 190 6.91 5.50 9.50
C ILE A 190 7.85 4.84 10.53
N ASN A 191 7.54 3.62 11.00
CA ASN A 191 8.40 2.88 11.91
C ASN A 191 9.75 2.55 11.27
N TYR A 192 9.76 2.18 9.98
CA TYR A 192 11.01 1.94 9.25
C TYR A 192 11.90 3.19 9.21
N LEU A 193 11.34 4.35 8.89
CA LEU A 193 12.08 5.60 8.87
C LEU A 193 12.56 5.99 10.27
N ASP A 194 11.75 5.77 11.32
CA ASP A 194 12.17 6.05 12.69
C ASP A 194 13.32 5.13 13.14
N ASP A 195 13.23 3.82 12.86
CA ASP A 195 14.29 2.84 13.12
C ASP A 195 15.62 3.24 12.45
N GLN A 196 15.57 3.73 11.22
CA GLN A 196 16.77 4.00 10.42
C GLN A 196 17.38 5.38 10.63
N MET A 197 16.57 6.39 10.85
CA MET A 197 17.04 7.78 10.92
C MET A 197 16.59 8.54 12.17
N GLY A 198 15.80 7.91 13.04
CA GLY A 198 15.32 8.52 14.29
C GLY A 198 14.36 9.69 14.05
N LEU A 199 13.31 9.49 13.22
CA LEU A 199 12.32 10.54 12.90
C LEU A 199 11.82 11.29 14.13
N THR A 200 11.50 10.56 15.20
CA THR A 200 10.97 11.13 16.46
C THR A 200 12.01 11.91 17.26
N SER A 201 13.28 11.77 16.93
CA SER A 201 14.41 12.52 17.57
C SER A 201 14.75 13.83 16.85
N ILE A 202 14.12 14.11 15.72
CA ILE A 202 14.29 15.38 15.00
C ILE A 202 13.30 16.40 15.55
N ASP A 203 13.78 17.51 16.11
CA ASP A 203 12.91 18.51 16.77
C ASP A 203 11.86 19.13 15.84
N GLU A 204 12.24 19.44 14.61
CA GLU A 204 11.39 20.05 13.57
C GLU A 204 11.45 19.24 12.28
N LEU A 205 10.84 18.07 12.29
CA LEU A 205 10.86 17.16 11.14
C LEU A 205 10.21 17.79 9.91
N ARG A 206 10.92 17.76 8.78
CA ARG A 206 10.48 18.27 7.47
C ARG A 206 10.56 17.20 6.41
N VAL A 207 9.44 16.91 5.78
CA VAL A 207 9.30 15.81 4.81
C VAL A 207 8.91 16.36 3.44
N LEU A 208 9.54 15.83 2.39
CA LEU A 208 9.14 16.03 1.00
C LEU A 208 8.59 14.69 0.46
N ASP A 209 7.34 14.69 0.07
CA ASP A 209 6.65 13.51 -0.50
C ASP A 209 6.43 13.71 -2.00
N ILE A 210 7.22 12.99 -2.80
CA ILE A 210 7.21 13.05 -4.26
C ILE A 210 6.36 11.89 -4.81
N GLY A 211 5.30 12.22 -5.53
CA GLY A 211 4.28 11.24 -5.92
C GLY A 211 3.34 10.92 -4.78
N ALA A 212 2.94 11.95 -4.02
CA ALA A 212 2.15 11.84 -2.79
C ALA A 212 0.76 11.21 -2.99
N GLY A 213 0.32 11.01 -4.23
CA GLY A 213 -0.97 10.43 -4.56
C GLY A 213 -2.11 11.27 -3.98
N TYR A 214 -2.96 10.65 -3.17
CA TYR A 214 -4.03 11.38 -2.47
C TYR A 214 -3.64 11.92 -1.08
N GLY A 215 -2.35 11.84 -0.69
CA GLY A 215 -1.85 12.35 0.59
C GLY A 215 -2.00 11.35 1.76
N ARG A 216 -1.95 10.05 1.48
CA ARG A 216 -2.05 8.98 2.47
C ARG A 216 -1.04 9.16 3.61
N LEU A 217 0.25 9.22 3.26
CA LEU A 217 1.32 9.27 4.24
C LEU A 217 1.35 10.60 4.98
N ALA A 218 1.07 11.71 4.29
CA ALA A 218 0.96 13.04 4.90
C ALA A 218 -0.07 13.08 6.04
N HIS A 219 -1.27 12.54 5.81
CA HIS A 219 -2.31 12.41 6.84
C HIS A 219 -1.83 11.57 8.02
N ARG A 220 -1.17 10.43 7.78
CA ARG A 220 -0.74 9.52 8.85
C ARG A 220 0.44 10.08 9.64
N MET A 221 1.44 10.66 8.98
CA MET A 221 2.56 11.31 9.67
C MET A 221 2.12 12.51 10.49
N SER A 222 1.23 13.35 9.96
CA SER A 222 0.73 14.51 10.70
C SER A 222 -0.10 14.14 11.94
N ALA A 223 -0.77 13.00 11.93
CA ALA A 223 -1.51 12.48 13.08
C ALA A 223 -0.63 11.72 14.08
N GLY A 224 0.42 11.03 13.59
CA GLY A 224 1.26 10.14 14.39
C GLY A 224 2.52 10.78 14.97
N LEU A 225 3.03 11.86 14.36
CA LEU A 225 4.31 12.49 14.70
C LEU A 225 4.13 13.94 15.17
N PRO A 226 4.16 14.20 16.47
CA PRO A 226 3.94 15.54 17.02
C PRO A 226 5.06 16.54 16.68
N ASN A 227 6.23 16.06 16.28
CA ASN A 227 7.38 16.86 15.88
C ASN A 227 7.39 17.23 14.38
N LEU A 228 6.34 16.91 13.64
CA LEU A 228 6.24 17.22 12.20
C LEU A 228 6.03 18.74 12.01
N ALA A 229 7.10 19.43 11.59
CA ALA A 229 7.10 20.87 11.36
C ALA A 229 6.68 21.27 9.94
N ALA A 230 6.98 20.43 8.93
CA ALA A 230 6.55 20.67 7.56
C ALA A 230 6.42 19.33 6.79
N TYR A 231 5.40 19.25 5.93
CA TYR A 231 5.22 18.14 5.00
C TYR A 231 4.72 18.68 3.67
N ASP A 232 5.55 18.60 2.64
CA ASP A 232 5.18 19.05 1.31
C ASP A 232 4.84 17.84 0.45
N CYS A 233 3.58 17.76 0.01
CA CYS A 233 3.10 16.81 -0.97
C CYS A 233 3.24 17.41 -2.36
N ILE A 234 3.91 16.71 -3.28
CA ILE A 234 3.96 17.10 -4.68
C ILE A 234 3.75 15.87 -5.57
N ASP A 235 3.03 16.03 -6.67
CA ASP A 235 2.74 14.94 -7.60
C ASP A 235 2.79 15.43 -9.05
N GLY A 236 3.31 14.60 -9.94
CA GLY A 236 3.31 14.86 -11.38
C GLY A 236 1.92 14.80 -12.01
N VAL A 237 0.96 14.15 -11.36
CA VAL A 237 -0.38 13.89 -11.88
C VAL A 237 -1.39 14.88 -11.30
N ALA A 238 -2.04 15.70 -12.15
CA ALA A 238 -3.02 16.70 -11.74
C ALA A 238 -4.18 16.09 -10.92
N THR A 239 -4.65 14.90 -11.30
CA THR A 239 -5.69 14.18 -10.56
C THR A 239 -5.24 13.82 -9.14
N SER A 240 -3.99 13.41 -8.95
CA SER A 240 -3.40 13.12 -7.62
C SER A 240 -3.37 14.38 -6.77
N THR A 241 -2.89 15.49 -7.32
CA THR A 241 -2.88 16.79 -6.62
C THR A 241 -4.30 17.21 -6.21
N PHE A 242 -5.28 17.09 -7.09
CA PHE A 242 -6.68 17.39 -6.79
C PHE A 242 -7.23 16.54 -5.63
N LEU A 243 -6.97 15.23 -5.65
CA LEU A 243 -7.39 14.33 -4.58
C LEU A 243 -6.66 14.60 -3.27
N CYS A 244 -5.37 14.93 -3.33
CA CYS A 244 -4.57 15.32 -2.19
C CYS A 244 -5.10 16.60 -1.53
N GLU A 245 -5.41 17.66 -2.32
CA GLU A 245 -6.03 18.89 -1.83
C GLU A 245 -7.38 18.61 -1.15
N TYR A 246 -8.20 17.74 -1.73
CA TYR A 246 -9.48 17.36 -1.15
C TYR A 246 -9.30 16.57 0.14
N TYR A 247 -8.48 15.53 0.12
CA TYR A 247 -8.33 14.60 1.23
C TYR A 247 -7.68 15.25 2.45
N THR A 248 -6.61 16.01 2.26
CA THR A 248 -5.94 16.73 3.34
C THR A 248 -6.87 17.76 4.01
N ARG A 249 -7.66 18.49 3.21
CA ARG A 249 -8.70 19.39 3.74
C ARG A 249 -9.79 18.64 4.49
N PHE A 250 -10.29 17.52 3.91
CA PHE A 250 -11.30 16.67 4.55
C PHE A 250 -10.81 16.12 5.88
N ARG A 251 -9.56 15.69 5.96
CA ARG A 251 -8.91 15.18 7.18
C ARG A 251 -8.52 16.29 8.17
N GLN A 252 -8.68 17.54 7.80
CA GLN A 252 -8.30 18.69 8.62
C GLN A 252 -6.85 18.58 9.10
N VAL A 253 -5.94 18.15 8.20
CA VAL A 253 -4.52 18.07 8.53
C VAL A 253 -3.98 19.45 8.89
N PRO A 254 -2.95 19.56 9.76
CA PRO A 254 -2.35 20.83 10.15
C PRO A 254 -1.84 21.64 8.93
N GLU A 255 -1.77 22.96 9.06
CA GLU A 255 -1.23 23.85 8.01
C GLU A 255 0.25 23.58 7.67
N SER A 256 0.95 22.84 8.52
CA SER A 256 2.29 22.34 8.23
C SER A 256 2.31 21.32 7.06
N VAL A 257 1.18 20.72 6.71
CA VAL A 257 1.02 19.87 5.52
C VAL A 257 0.54 20.73 4.36
N ARG A 258 1.36 20.83 3.31
CA ARG A 258 1.06 21.62 2.12
C ARG A 258 0.96 20.71 0.89
N VAL A 259 0.02 21.01 0.01
CA VAL A 259 -0.06 20.37 -1.30
C VAL A 259 0.47 21.37 -2.33
N ILE A 260 1.65 21.07 -2.86
CA ILE A 260 2.33 21.92 -3.83
C ILE A 260 1.97 21.45 -5.24
N ARG A 261 1.48 22.37 -6.06
CA ARG A 261 1.17 22.10 -7.47
C ARG A 261 2.46 21.93 -8.25
N LEU A 262 2.48 21.04 -9.24
CA LEU A 262 3.65 20.84 -10.08
C LEU A 262 4.06 22.10 -10.85
N ASP A 263 3.10 22.90 -11.33
CA ASP A 263 3.35 24.19 -12.00
C ASP A 263 3.88 25.28 -11.06
N ARG A 264 3.96 24.97 -9.76
CA ARG A 264 4.54 25.82 -8.71
C ARG A 264 5.61 25.07 -7.90
N HIS A 265 6.29 24.12 -8.52
CA HIS A 265 7.33 23.31 -7.86
C HIS A 265 8.47 24.18 -7.23
N GLU A 266 8.62 25.42 -7.66
CA GLU A 266 9.56 26.39 -7.07
C GLU A 266 9.11 26.82 -5.64
N GLU A 267 7.84 26.60 -5.26
CA GLU A 267 7.32 26.89 -3.91
C GLU A 267 7.66 25.79 -2.89
N LEU A 268 8.31 24.72 -3.31
CA LEU A 268 8.86 23.69 -2.40
C LEU A 268 9.81 24.31 -1.39
N GLY A 269 9.78 23.84 -0.15
CA GLY A 269 10.66 24.28 0.91
C GLY A 269 12.14 24.20 0.54
N GLU A 270 12.96 25.04 1.15
CA GLU A 270 14.40 25.06 0.93
C GLU A 270 15.12 23.90 1.63
N ARG A 271 14.54 23.38 2.72
CA ARG A 271 15.15 22.37 3.58
C ARG A 271 14.15 21.28 3.95
N TYR A 272 14.61 20.05 3.84
CA TYR A 272 13.91 18.83 4.32
C TYR A 272 14.92 17.90 4.99
N ASP A 273 14.44 17.06 5.89
CA ASP A 273 15.22 16.02 6.54
C ASP A 273 15.17 14.70 5.77
N VAL A 274 14.05 14.44 5.12
CA VAL A 274 13.85 13.26 4.27
C VAL A 274 12.97 13.57 3.06
N ALA A 275 13.32 13.00 1.92
CA ALA A 275 12.44 12.85 0.77
C ALA A 275 11.93 11.40 0.72
N VAL A 276 10.63 11.23 0.43
CA VAL A 276 10.03 9.91 0.24
C VAL A 276 9.44 9.80 -1.16
N ASN A 277 9.57 8.63 -1.76
CA ASN A 277 8.90 8.26 -2.99
C ASN A 277 8.41 6.82 -2.90
N ILE A 278 7.10 6.68 -2.79
CA ILE A 278 6.48 5.37 -2.63
C ILE A 278 5.75 5.02 -3.93
N HIS A 279 6.24 4.00 -4.62
CA HIS A 279 5.80 3.43 -5.89
C HIS A 279 5.99 4.34 -7.12
N SER A 280 5.88 5.66 -6.98
CA SER A 280 5.68 6.59 -8.09
C SER A 280 6.86 6.62 -9.07
N PHE A 281 8.12 6.49 -8.63
CA PHE A 281 9.27 6.45 -9.56
C PHE A 281 9.22 5.26 -10.51
N SER A 282 8.74 4.10 -10.05
CA SER A 282 8.58 2.93 -10.92
C SER A 282 7.55 3.11 -12.04
N GLU A 283 6.74 4.16 -11.97
CA GLU A 283 5.65 4.48 -12.89
C GLU A 283 5.97 5.68 -13.79
N CYS A 284 7.18 6.23 -13.64
CA CYS A 284 7.70 7.37 -14.37
C CYS A 284 8.76 6.97 -15.40
N SER A 285 8.99 7.83 -16.41
CA SER A 285 10.16 7.71 -17.27
C SER A 285 11.45 8.01 -16.52
N ILE A 286 12.57 7.50 -17.03
CA ILE A 286 13.90 7.79 -16.49
C ILE A 286 14.20 9.29 -16.43
N ASP A 287 13.73 10.06 -17.42
CA ASP A 287 13.95 11.51 -17.46
C ASP A 287 13.15 12.24 -16.37
N ALA A 288 11.92 11.78 -16.07
CA ALA A 288 11.13 12.31 -14.95
C ALA A 288 11.78 11.99 -13.61
N ILE A 289 12.30 10.77 -13.44
CA ILE A 289 13.02 10.36 -12.23
C ILE A 289 14.28 11.24 -12.04
N ARG A 290 15.09 11.41 -13.08
CA ARG A 290 16.29 12.26 -13.05
C ARG A 290 15.96 13.70 -12.68
N TRP A 291 14.88 14.23 -13.23
CA TRP A 291 14.41 15.58 -12.90
C TRP A 291 14.08 15.73 -11.41
N TRP A 292 13.39 14.76 -10.81
CA TRP A 292 13.09 14.73 -9.39
C TRP A 292 14.35 14.57 -8.54
N LEU A 293 15.23 13.65 -8.90
CA LEU A 293 16.50 13.42 -8.19
C LEU A 293 17.37 14.68 -8.19
N ASP A 294 17.36 15.48 -9.27
CA ASP A 294 18.05 16.77 -9.31
C ASP A 294 17.46 17.74 -8.27
N ARG A 295 16.14 17.83 -8.16
CA ARG A 295 15.47 18.68 -7.15
C ARG A 295 15.77 18.26 -5.71
N ILE A 296 15.87 16.95 -5.46
CA ILE A 296 16.28 16.40 -4.16
C ILE A 296 17.74 16.75 -3.87
N ALA A 297 18.63 16.57 -4.84
CA ALA A 297 20.06 16.84 -4.69
C ALA A 297 20.36 18.34 -4.52
N GLU A 298 19.69 19.23 -5.27
CA GLU A 298 19.79 20.69 -5.15
C GLU A 298 19.48 21.19 -3.75
N ARG A 299 18.48 20.58 -3.08
CA ARG A 299 18.08 20.88 -1.69
C ARG A 299 18.93 20.18 -0.64
N GLN A 300 19.91 19.39 -1.08
CA GLN A 300 20.81 18.64 -0.21
C GLN A 300 20.07 17.81 0.86
N ILE A 301 18.95 17.21 0.50
CA ILE A 301 18.13 16.44 1.44
C ILE A 301 18.95 15.26 1.97
N PRO A 302 19.12 15.10 3.30
CA PRO A 302 20.00 14.10 3.88
C PRO A 302 19.59 12.65 3.59
N TRP A 303 18.27 12.39 3.58
CA TRP A 303 17.73 11.05 3.44
C TRP A 303 16.75 10.95 2.27
N LEU A 304 16.79 9.84 1.57
CA LEU A 304 15.87 9.53 0.47
C LEU A 304 15.38 8.09 0.62
N LEU A 305 14.07 7.93 0.89
CA LEU A 305 13.40 6.64 0.87
C LEU A 305 12.74 6.43 -0.49
N ILE A 306 13.02 5.29 -1.12
CA ILE A 306 12.34 4.83 -2.34
C ILE A 306 11.75 3.45 -2.08
N VAL A 307 10.46 3.28 -2.38
CA VAL A 307 9.76 2.00 -2.37
C VAL A 307 9.24 1.72 -3.78
N PRO A 308 9.90 0.89 -4.57
CA PRO A 308 9.48 0.60 -5.93
C PRO A 308 8.32 -0.41 -5.98
N ASN A 309 7.54 -0.40 -7.07
CA ASN A 309 6.55 -1.43 -7.38
C ASN A 309 7.17 -2.73 -7.93
N THR A 310 8.46 -2.71 -8.23
CA THR A 310 9.18 -3.85 -8.80
C THR A 310 10.00 -4.52 -7.72
N PRO A 311 9.88 -5.85 -7.53
CA PRO A 311 10.73 -6.54 -6.58
C PRO A 311 12.20 -6.45 -7.00
N ASP A 312 13.08 -6.24 -6.02
CA ASP A 312 14.54 -6.30 -6.12
C ASP A 312 15.26 -5.26 -6.97
N GLU A 313 14.57 -4.32 -7.64
CA GLU A 313 15.23 -3.34 -8.50
C GLU A 313 14.54 -1.96 -8.57
N LEU A 314 15.35 -0.92 -8.66
CA LEU A 314 14.92 0.46 -8.95
C LEU A 314 14.85 0.65 -10.47
N ARG A 315 13.64 0.51 -11.05
CA ARG A 315 13.40 0.63 -12.49
C ARG A 315 12.32 1.65 -12.82
N SER A 316 12.55 2.39 -13.89
CA SER A 316 11.55 3.27 -14.52
C SER A 316 10.57 2.46 -15.37
N THR A 317 9.51 3.11 -15.83
CA THR A 317 8.61 2.59 -16.88
C THR A 317 8.57 3.58 -18.03
N GLU A 318 9.09 3.18 -19.19
CA GLU A 318 9.14 4.03 -20.38
C GLU A 318 7.84 3.96 -21.22
N LEU A 319 7.68 4.89 -22.15
CA LEU A 319 6.48 4.95 -23.01
C LEU A 319 6.28 3.71 -23.89
N ASP A 320 7.36 3.05 -24.27
CA ASP A 320 7.35 1.82 -25.05
C ASP A 320 7.19 0.55 -24.19
N GLY A 321 7.09 0.72 -22.87
CA GLY A 321 6.97 -0.36 -21.90
C GLY A 321 8.32 -0.95 -21.46
N SER A 322 9.45 -0.43 -21.95
CA SER A 322 10.76 -0.82 -21.42
C SER A 322 10.97 -0.29 -20.01
N MET A 323 11.89 -0.92 -19.28
CA MET A 323 12.22 -0.57 -17.90
C MET A 323 13.72 -0.33 -17.78
N LEU A 324 14.12 0.88 -17.37
CA LEU A 324 15.51 1.27 -17.23
C LEU A 324 15.90 1.34 -15.75
N PRO A 325 17.09 0.81 -15.37
CA PRO A 325 17.55 0.90 -13.99
C PRO A 325 17.98 2.35 -13.68
N PHE A 326 17.60 2.86 -12.49
CA PHE A 326 17.95 4.23 -12.06
C PHE A 326 18.74 4.30 -10.75
N ARG A 327 19.15 3.18 -10.18
CA ARG A 327 19.97 3.18 -8.97
C ARG A 327 21.25 4.00 -9.13
N GLN A 328 21.91 3.89 -10.28
CA GLN A 328 23.13 4.67 -10.55
C GLN A 328 22.85 6.18 -10.60
N ASP A 329 21.68 6.59 -11.11
CA ASP A 329 21.27 7.99 -11.13
C ASP A 329 21.14 8.59 -9.71
N VAL A 330 20.74 7.78 -8.71
CA VAL A 330 20.72 8.19 -7.29
C VAL A 330 22.14 8.33 -6.75
N LEU A 331 23.02 7.35 -7.02
CA LEU A 331 24.42 7.34 -6.56
C LEU A 331 25.20 8.51 -7.15
N ASP A 332 25.03 8.81 -8.44
CA ASP A 332 25.73 9.90 -9.14
C ASP A 332 25.38 11.29 -8.58
N ARG A 333 24.27 11.41 -7.84
CA ARG A 333 23.85 12.65 -7.16
C ARG A 333 24.35 12.75 -5.72
N GLY A 334 25.31 11.92 -5.35
CA GLY A 334 25.98 11.97 -4.05
C GLY A 334 25.19 11.29 -2.94
N TYR A 335 24.43 10.25 -3.26
CA TYR A 335 23.77 9.38 -2.28
C TYR A 335 24.45 8.02 -2.23
N GLU A 336 24.41 7.38 -1.08
CA GLU A 336 24.80 5.99 -0.88
C GLU A 336 23.60 5.18 -0.36
N LEU A 337 23.48 3.93 -0.80
CA LEU A 337 22.48 3.01 -0.25
C LEU A 337 22.94 2.55 1.11
N VAL A 338 22.17 2.86 2.16
CA VAL A 338 22.49 2.49 3.55
C VAL A 338 21.69 1.30 4.06
N ASP A 339 20.49 1.10 3.56
CA ASP A 339 19.68 -0.06 3.90
C ASP A 339 18.77 -0.48 2.74
N THR A 340 18.53 -1.78 2.66
CA THR A 340 17.48 -2.36 1.82
C THR A 340 16.90 -3.57 2.51
N ARG A 341 15.57 -3.59 2.66
CA ARG A 341 14.85 -4.71 3.27
C ARG A 341 13.43 -4.82 2.74
N PRO A 342 12.84 -6.03 2.71
CA PRO A 342 11.44 -6.20 2.35
C PRO A 342 10.51 -5.45 3.32
N ILE A 343 9.38 -4.94 2.82
CA ILE A 343 8.36 -4.29 3.67
C ILE A 343 7.74 -5.26 4.67
N HIS A 344 7.60 -6.54 4.30
CA HIS A 344 7.25 -7.64 5.19
C HIS A 344 8.43 -8.58 5.34
N GLN A 345 8.82 -8.94 6.57
CA GLN A 345 10.07 -9.66 6.81
C GLN A 345 9.98 -11.16 6.52
N SER A 346 8.81 -11.81 6.76
CA SER A 346 8.65 -13.23 6.48
C SER A 346 8.49 -13.51 4.98
N ASP A 347 9.34 -14.39 4.44
CA ASP A 347 9.24 -14.88 3.05
C ASP A 347 7.88 -15.53 2.80
N GLU A 348 7.43 -16.37 3.73
CA GLU A 348 6.15 -17.07 3.64
C GLU A 348 4.97 -16.09 3.62
N LEU A 349 5.07 -14.98 4.38
CA LEU A 349 4.03 -13.96 4.37
C LEU A 349 4.01 -13.24 3.01
N ARG A 350 5.18 -12.82 2.48
CA ARG A 350 5.26 -12.15 1.17
C ARG A 350 4.65 -13.00 0.06
N GLU A 351 5.00 -14.28 0.01
CA GLU A 351 4.42 -15.25 -0.93
C GLU A 351 2.90 -15.41 -0.72
N LEU A 352 2.44 -15.43 0.53
CA LEU A 352 1.04 -15.61 0.85
C LEU A 352 0.17 -14.41 0.45
N ILE A 353 0.68 -13.19 0.61
CA ILE A 353 -0.06 -11.95 0.31
C ILE A 353 0.28 -11.38 -1.07
N ASP A 354 1.26 -11.96 -1.78
CA ASP A 354 1.76 -11.54 -3.09
C ASP A 354 2.23 -10.06 -3.07
N LEU A 355 3.00 -9.71 -2.02
CA LEU A 355 3.60 -8.39 -1.83
C LEU A 355 5.10 -8.54 -1.61
N HIS A 356 5.88 -8.07 -2.57
CA HIS A 356 7.33 -8.19 -2.61
C HIS A 356 8.05 -6.85 -2.59
N ASP A 357 7.35 -5.78 -2.26
CA ASP A 357 7.91 -4.43 -2.20
C ASP A 357 9.06 -4.35 -1.19
N GLN A 358 10.03 -3.49 -1.48
CA GLN A 358 11.22 -3.31 -0.65
C GLN A 358 11.46 -1.84 -0.34
N PHE A 359 11.97 -1.57 0.82
CA PHE A 359 12.55 -0.28 1.19
C PHE A 359 13.96 -0.17 0.60
N TYR A 360 14.25 0.96 -0.04
CA TYR A 360 15.60 1.38 -0.40
C TYR A 360 15.86 2.74 0.25
N LEU A 361 16.70 2.75 1.27
CA LEU A 361 17.05 3.96 1.98
C LEU A 361 18.44 4.44 1.56
N PHE A 362 18.48 5.65 1.10
CA PHE A 362 19.72 6.32 0.71
C PHE A 362 20.02 7.46 1.68
N ARG A 363 21.30 7.70 1.88
CA ARG A 363 21.84 8.81 2.66
C ARG A 363 22.77 9.62 1.79
N ARG A 364 22.70 10.94 1.92
CA ARG A 364 23.61 11.84 1.24
C ARG A 364 25.02 11.71 1.80
N THR A 365 26.02 11.60 0.92
CA THR A 365 27.43 11.54 1.30
C THR A 365 27.96 12.95 1.58
N GLY A 366 28.83 13.10 2.59
CA GLY A 366 29.53 14.37 2.86
C GLY A 366 28.75 15.39 3.69
N ILE A 367 27.69 14.96 4.39
CA ILE A 367 27.00 15.75 5.41
C ILE A 367 27.44 15.28 6.78
#